data_dbcf66bea7735c00eb2a085c9f36f66c
#
_entry.id   dbcf66bea7735c00eb2a085c9f36f66c
#
_cell.length_a   1.000
_cell.length_b   1.000
_cell.length_c   1.000
_cell.angle_alpha   90.00
_cell.angle_beta   90.00
_cell.angle_gamma   90.00
#
_symmetry.space_group_name_H-M   'P 1'
#
loop_
_entity.id
_entity.type
_entity.pdbx_description
1 polymer ?
#
loop_
_entity_poly.entity_id
_entity_poly.type
_entity_poly.pdbx_seq_one_letter_code
_entity_poly.pdbx_strand_id
1 'polypeptide(L)'
;MREKILAVIEKNSRIDIKDLAVLLGESEIADMEKEHIICGYHTLINWDNTSEEKVVALIEVKVTPQRGMGFDKIAERIYQYNEVNAVYLMSGSFDFTVFIEGKTMRQVAQFVSDKLAPMESVLSTATHFVLKKYKDHGTIISEPVQDERMLITP
;
A
#
# COMPACT_ATOMS: atom_id res chain seq x y z
N MET A 1 19.36 15.97 11.81
CA MET A 1 20.18 14.96 11.09
C MET A 1 19.30 13.79 10.66
N ARG A 2 18.49 13.20 11.53
CA ARG A 2 17.57 12.08 11.24
C ARG A 2 16.65 12.34 10.03
N GLU A 3 16.01 13.50 9.92
CA GLU A 3 15.14 13.87 8.80
C GLU A 3 15.84 13.81 7.42
N LYS A 4 17.12 14.14 7.37
CA LYS A 4 17.91 14.04 6.13
C LYS A 4 18.17 12.59 5.73
N ILE A 5 18.40 11.71 6.72
CA ILE A 5 18.57 10.27 6.51
C ILE A 5 17.26 9.70 5.95
N LEU A 6 16.14 9.99 6.62
CA LEU A 6 14.81 9.53 6.20
C LEU A 6 14.49 9.97 4.78
N ALA A 7 14.75 11.23 4.41
CA ALA A 7 14.50 11.72 3.06
C ALA A 7 15.36 11.03 1.97
N VAL A 8 16.53 10.53 2.33
CA VAL A 8 17.39 9.77 1.41
C VAL A 8 16.90 8.33 1.27
N ILE A 9 16.59 7.66 2.38
CA ILE A 9 16.10 6.27 2.41
C ILE A 9 14.73 6.15 1.73
N GLU A 10 13.84 7.11 1.95
CA GLU A 10 12.52 7.16 1.30
C GLU A 10 12.63 7.17 -0.22
N LYS A 11 13.61 7.86 -0.77
CA LYS A 11 13.84 7.92 -2.23
C LYS A 11 14.57 6.71 -2.77
N ASN A 12 15.44 6.11 -1.99
CA ASN A 12 16.26 4.98 -2.41
C ASN A 12 16.61 4.07 -1.22
N SER A 13 15.75 3.09 -0.98
CA SER A 13 15.94 2.07 0.07
C SER A 13 17.08 1.07 -0.22
N ARG A 14 17.71 1.15 -1.41
CA ARG A 14 18.83 0.28 -1.83
C ARG A 14 20.20 0.87 -1.51
N ILE A 15 20.27 2.03 -0.88
CA ILE A 15 21.55 2.59 -0.43
C ILE A 15 22.16 1.61 0.57
N ASP A 16 23.44 1.27 0.37
CA ASP A 16 24.16 0.43 1.32
C ASP A 16 24.18 1.15 2.67
N ILE A 17 23.67 0.46 3.69
CA ILE A 17 23.62 0.97 5.07
C ILE A 17 25.03 1.40 5.52
N LYS A 18 26.09 0.74 5.00
CA LYS A 18 27.48 1.11 5.28
C LYS A 18 27.85 2.47 4.72
N ASP A 19 27.36 2.82 3.51
CA ASP A 19 27.63 4.13 2.92
C ASP A 19 26.86 5.24 3.65
N LEU A 20 25.64 4.95 4.10
CA LEU A 20 24.88 5.83 4.99
C LEU A 20 25.50 5.94 6.37
N ALA A 21 26.02 4.84 6.90
CA ALA A 21 26.66 4.78 8.21
C ALA A 21 27.97 5.58 8.28
N VAL A 22 28.74 5.58 7.21
CA VAL A 22 29.97 6.41 7.09
C VAL A 22 29.63 7.89 7.09
N LEU A 23 28.48 8.27 6.53
CA LEU A 23 28.02 9.67 6.48
C LEU A 23 27.31 10.13 7.77
N LEU A 24 26.69 9.24 8.53
CA LEU A 24 25.66 9.62 9.50
C LEU A 24 25.68 8.82 10.83
N GLY A 25 26.49 7.75 10.94
CA GLY A 25 26.60 6.88 12.12
C GLY A 25 25.65 5.67 12.08
N GLU A 26 26.23 4.45 12.19
CA GLU A 26 25.48 3.17 12.18
C GLU A 26 24.42 3.08 13.28
N SER A 27 24.61 3.75 14.41
CA SER A 27 23.67 3.73 15.53
C SER A 27 22.35 4.43 15.24
N GLU A 28 22.33 5.49 14.43
CA GLU A 28 21.15 6.31 14.20
C GLU A 28 20.05 5.55 13.43
N ILE A 29 20.39 4.72 12.46
CA ILE A 29 19.42 3.91 11.70
C ILE A 29 18.83 2.83 12.61
N ALA A 30 19.67 2.11 13.34
CA ALA A 30 19.24 1.08 14.27
C ALA A 30 18.35 1.64 15.40
N ASP A 31 18.63 2.84 15.86
CA ASP A 31 17.81 3.52 16.85
C ASP A 31 16.45 3.95 16.27
N MET A 32 16.40 4.45 15.03
CA MET A 32 15.16 4.78 14.34
C MET A 32 14.30 3.55 14.04
N GLU A 33 14.90 2.40 13.78
CA GLU A 33 14.18 1.11 13.65
C GLU A 33 13.59 0.67 15.00
N LYS A 34 14.34 0.75 16.11
CA LYS A 34 13.83 0.44 17.45
C LYS A 34 12.74 1.39 17.92
N GLU A 35 12.84 2.66 17.55
CA GLU A 35 11.83 3.68 17.84
C GLU A 35 10.60 3.60 16.92
N HIS A 36 10.53 2.62 15.99
CA HIS A 36 9.50 2.48 14.95
C HIS A 36 9.31 3.74 14.07
N ILE A 37 10.37 4.54 13.89
CA ILE A 37 10.41 5.63 12.91
C ILE A 37 10.61 5.02 11.52
N ILE A 38 11.52 4.03 11.40
CA ILE A 38 11.66 3.19 10.21
C ILE A 38 10.93 1.88 10.50
N CYS A 39 9.79 1.67 9.81
CA CYS A 39 8.94 0.50 10.02
C CYS A 39 9.23 -0.64 9.05
N GLY A 40 9.99 -0.38 7.98
CA GLY A 40 10.33 -1.39 6.98
C GLY A 40 10.92 -0.79 5.72
N TYR A 41 11.44 -1.69 4.88
CA TYR A 41 12.01 -1.37 3.57
C TYR A 41 11.25 -2.18 2.51
N HIS A 42 10.74 -1.50 1.49
CA HIS A 42 9.96 -2.16 0.45
C HIS A 42 10.55 -1.89 -0.93
N THR A 43 10.59 -2.94 -1.75
CA THR A 43 10.96 -2.83 -3.15
C THR A 43 9.72 -2.62 -3.99
N LEU A 44 9.71 -1.56 -4.80
CA LEU A 44 8.66 -1.34 -5.78
C LEU A 44 8.91 -2.24 -7.01
N ILE A 45 7.95 -3.09 -7.32
CA ILE A 45 8.05 -4.06 -8.42
C ILE A 45 6.92 -3.81 -9.42
N ASN A 46 7.28 -3.70 -10.70
CA ASN A 46 6.29 -3.70 -11.77
C ASN A 46 5.92 -5.15 -12.11
N TRP A 47 4.86 -5.63 -11.48
CA TRP A 47 4.39 -7.01 -11.66
C TRP A 47 3.82 -7.27 -13.06
N ASP A 48 3.36 -6.23 -13.78
CA ASP A 48 2.84 -6.35 -15.14
C ASP A 48 3.93 -6.83 -16.14
N ASN A 49 5.21 -6.63 -15.78
CA ASN A 49 6.36 -7.11 -16.56
C ASN A 49 6.86 -8.50 -16.12
N THR A 50 6.08 -9.23 -15.35
CA THR A 50 6.41 -10.58 -14.87
C THR A 50 5.35 -11.58 -15.33
N SER A 51 5.62 -12.87 -15.13
CA SER A 51 4.64 -13.95 -15.39
C SER A 51 3.63 -14.14 -14.23
N GLU A 52 3.79 -13.40 -13.14
CA GLU A 52 2.92 -13.51 -11.97
C GLU A 52 1.70 -12.58 -12.14
N GLU A 53 0.51 -13.16 -12.10
CA GLU A 53 -0.72 -12.38 -12.07
C GLU A 53 -0.98 -11.88 -10.64
N LYS A 54 -1.12 -10.57 -10.49
CA LYS A 54 -1.51 -9.92 -9.25
C LYS A 54 -2.67 -8.96 -9.47
N VAL A 55 -3.70 -9.16 -8.70
CA VAL A 55 -4.87 -8.27 -8.66
C VAL A 55 -4.81 -7.47 -7.38
N VAL A 56 -4.77 -6.15 -7.52
CA VAL A 56 -4.82 -5.22 -6.40
C VAL A 56 -6.21 -4.61 -6.34
N ALA A 57 -6.78 -4.55 -5.15
CA ALA A 57 -8.05 -3.88 -4.93
C ALA A 57 -7.97 -2.89 -3.77
N LEU A 58 -8.68 -1.78 -3.93
CA LEU A 58 -9.00 -0.82 -2.90
C LEU A 58 -10.44 -1.11 -2.45
N ILE A 59 -10.64 -1.30 -1.15
CA ILE A 59 -11.94 -1.55 -0.58
C ILE A 59 -12.29 -0.40 0.35
N GLU A 60 -13.37 0.30 0.04
CA GLU A 60 -13.99 1.25 0.95
C GLU A 60 -14.82 0.48 1.96
N VAL A 61 -14.60 0.74 3.25
CA VAL A 61 -15.34 0.09 4.33
C VAL A 61 -16.00 1.17 5.19
N LYS A 62 -17.31 1.07 5.32
CA LYS A 62 -18.08 1.91 6.21
C LYS A 62 -18.44 1.12 7.47
N VAL A 63 -18.18 1.71 8.63
CA VAL A 63 -18.36 1.03 9.90
C VAL A 63 -19.21 1.86 10.86
N THR A 64 -19.82 1.16 11.83
CA THR A 64 -20.39 1.81 13.02
C THR A 64 -19.58 1.35 14.22
N PRO A 65 -18.80 2.25 14.85
CA PRO A 65 -18.10 1.93 16.08
C PRO A 65 -19.13 1.62 17.19
N GLN A 66 -18.95 0.46 17.80
CA GLN A 66 -19.78 0.08 18.97
C GLN A 66 -19.15 0.59 20.26
N ARG A 67 -19.95 0.70 21.34
CA ARG A 67 -19.44 1.04 22.66
C ARG A 67 -18.31 0.08 23.08
N GLY A 68 -17.12 0.64 23.35
CA GLY A 68 -15.93 -0.14 23.76
C GLY A 68 -15.13 -0.75 22.60
N MET A 69 -15.57 -0.58 21.34
CA MET A 69 -14.84 -0.99 20.15
C MET A 69 -14.70 0.22 19.21
N GLY A 70 -13.66 1.01 19.43
CA GLY A 70 -13.31 2.15 18.58
C GLY A 70 -12.76 1.72 17.23
N PHE A 71 -12.47 2.70 16.38
CA PHE A 71 -11.88 2.48 15.04
C PHE A 71 -10.59 1.65 15.09
N ASP A 72 -9.74 1.87 16.11
CA ASP A 72 -8.46 1.15 16.24
C ASP A 72 -8.64 -0.36 16.36
N LYS A 73 -9.60 -0.83 17.14
CA LYS A 73 -9.89 -2.26 17.26
C LYS A 73 -10.47 -2.88 16.00
N ILE A 74 -11.22 -2.10 15.23
CA ILE A 74 -11.74 -2.54 13.93
C ILE A 74 -10.58 -2.66 12.95
N ALA A 75 -9.71 -1.64 12.89
CA ALA A 75 -8.50 -1.66 12.07
C ALA A 75 -7.60 -2.84 12.42
N GLU A 76 -7.40 -3.12 13.73
CA GLU A 76 -6.60 -4.25 14.21
C GLU A 76 -7.11 -5.58 13.68
N ARG A 77 -8.41 -5.82 13.68
CA ARG A 77 -9.01 -7.03 13.13
C ARG A 77 -8.80 -7.14 11.62
N ILE A 78 -8.85 -6.02 10.90
CA ILE A 78 -8.70 -5.99 9.44
C ILE A 78 -7.24 -6.26 9.05
N TYR A 79 -6.26 -5.58 9.68
CA TYR A 79 -4.86 -5.73 9.27
C TYR A 79 -4.21 -7.04 9.70
N GLN A 80 -4.86 -7.84 10.56
CA GLN A 80 -4.38 -9.18 10.89
C GLN A 80 -4.51 -10.19 9.73
N TYR A 81 -5.31 -9.90 8.72
CA TYR A 81 -5.42 -10.77 7.55
C TYR A 81 -4.20 -10.62 6.64
N ASN A 82 -3.60 -11.74 6.25
CA ASN A 82 -2.41 -11.76 5.40
C ASN A 82 -2.62 -11.15 4.01
N GLU A 83 -3.86 -11.14 3.53
CA GLU A 83 -4.22 -10.56 2.24
C GLU A 83 -4.24 -9.03 2.27
N VAL A 84 -4.25 -8.44 3.47
CA VAL A 84 -4.31 -6.99 3.67
C VAL A 84 -2.92 -6.39 3.64
N ASN A 85 -2.67 -5.51 2.67
CA ASN A 85 -1.39 -4.81 2.52
C ASN A 85 -1.38 -3.46 3.24
N ALA A 86 -2.53 -2.78 3.31
CA ALA A 86 -2.63 -1.51 4.00
C ALA A 86 -4.07 -1.26 4.49
N VAL A 87 -4.18 -0.56 5.61
CA VAL A 87 -5.44 -0.07 6.19
C VAL A 87 -5.25 1.38 6.58
N TYR A 88 -6.13 2.24 6.11
CA TYR A 88 -6.12 3.66 6.46
C TYR A 88 -7.48 4.08 7.00
N LEU A 89 -7.48 4.82 8.11
CA LEU A 89 -8.66 5.54 8.56
C LEU A 89 -8.81 6.82 7.72
N MET A 90 -9.99 6.99 7.16
CA MET A 90 -10.27 8.05 6.19
C MET A 90 -11.23 9.09 6.76
N SER A 91 -11.09 10.31 6.30
CA SER A 91 -12.13 11.34 6.44
C SER A 91 -12.99 11.35 5.18
N GLY A 92 -14.31 11.39 5.31
CA GLY A 92 -15.21 11.47 4.14
C GLY A 92 -16.43 10.57 4.24
N SER A 93 -16.83 9.99 3.11
CA SER A 93 -18.07 9.21 2.98
C SER A 93 -17.98 7.79 3.51
N PHE A 94 -16.79 7.27 3.74
CA PHE A 94 -16.49 5.96 4.33
C PHE A 94 -15.38 6.09 5.37
N ASP A 95 -15.18 5.07 6.19
CA ASP A 95 -14.31 5.17 7.36
C ASP A 95 -12.93 4.55 7.13
N PHE A 96 -12.85 3.43 6.39
CA PHE A 96 -11.56 2.79 6.09
C PHE A 96 -11.37 2.56 4.60
N THR A 97 -10.12 2.74 4.17
CA THR A 97 -9.61 2.19 2.91
C THR A 97 -8.72 0.99 3.23
N VAL A 98 -9.04 -0.15 2.63
CA VAL A 98 -8.27 -1.40 2.77
C VAL A 98 -7.69 -1.77 1.42
N PHE A 99 -6.37 -1.90 1.34
CA PHE A 99 -5.70 -2.42 0.15
C PHE A 99 -5.41 -3.90 0.35
N ILE A 100 -5.82 -4.70 -0.62
CA ILE A 100 -5.56 -6.15 -0.64
C ILE A 100 -4.97 -6.57 -1.96
N GLU A 101 -4.20 -7.65 -1.93
CA GLU A 101 -3.69 -8.32 -3.11
C GLU A 101 -4.21 -9.75 -3.18
N GLY A 102 -4.51 -10.21 -4.38
CA GLY A 102 -4.88 -11.57 -4.68
C GLY A 102 -4.38 -11.99 -6.06
N LYS A 103 -4.45 -13.28 -6.36
CA LYS A 103 -4.13 -13.80 -7.69
C LYS A 103 -5.24 -13.55 -8.70
N THR A 104 -6.49 -13.48 -8.25
CA THR A 104 -7.67 -13.29 -9.11
C THR A 104 -8.67 -12.34 -8.48
N MET A 105 -9.49 -11.69 -9.30
CA MET A 105 -10.62 -10.87 -8.83
C MET A 105 -11.59 -11.68 -7.96
N ARG A 106 -11.75 -12.98 -8.26
CA ARG A 106 -12.60 -13.88 -7.48
C ARG A 106 -12.08 -14.06 -6.05
N GLN A 107 -10.78 -14.23 -5.88
CA GLN A 107 -10.17 -14.31 -4.55
C GLN A 107 -10.41 -13.05 -3.73
N VAL A 108 -10.25 -11.88 -4.36
CA VAL A 108 -10.52 -10.59 -3.73
C VAL A 108 -11.98 -10.47 -3.31
N ALA A 109 -12.92 -10.77 -4.21
CA ALA A 109 -14.35 -10.72 -3.91
C ALA A 109 -14.71 -11.70 -2.79
N GLN A 110 -14.14 -12.90 -2.78
CA GLN A 110 -14.34 -13.91 -1.74
C GLN A 110 -13.80 -13.44 -0.39
N PHE A 111 -12.64 -12.81 -0.35
CA PHE A 111 -12.11 -12.21 0.88
C PHE A 111 -13.08 -11.17 1.47
N VAL A 112 -13.64 -10.30 0.63
CA VAL A 112 -14.59 -9.28 1.08
C VAL A 112 -15.84 -9.92 1.65
N SER A 113 -16.43 -10.90 0.93
CA SER A 113 -17.67 -11.54 1.37
C SER A 113 -17.51 -12.42 2.59
N ASP A 114 -16.37 -13.09 2.74
CA ASP A 114 -16.17 -14.07 3.80
C ASP A 114 -15.52 -13.46 5.07
N LYS A 115 -14.75 -12.40 4.93
CA LYS A 115 -13.95 -11.83 6.02
C LYS A 115 -14.32 -10.41 6.41
N LEU A 116 -14.55 -9.50 5.45
CA LEU A 116 -14.85 -8.09 5.77
C LEU A 116 -16.34 -7.84 5.99
N ALA A 117 -17.19 -8.22 5.05
CA ALA A 117 -18.62 -7.95 5.12
C ALA A 117 -19.34 -8.60 6.33
N PRO A 118 -18.92 -9.80 6.83
CA PRO A 118 -19.55 -10.40 8.00
C PRO A 118 -19.16 -9.78 9.34
N MET A 119 -18.20 -8.84 9.38
CA MET A 119 -17.81 -8.18 10.62
C MET A 119 -18.99 -7.34 11.14
N GLU A 120 -19.37 -7.54 12.41
CA GLU A 120 -20.53 -6.86 13.05
C GLU A 120 -20.50 -5.33 12.95
N SER A 121 -19.30 -4.74 12.94
CA SER A 121 -19.12 -3.30 12.83
C SER A 121 -19.17 -2.78 11.39
N VAL A 122 -19.16 -3.65 10.38
CA VAL A 122 -19.16 -3.24 8.97
C VAL A 122 -20.59 -3.04 8.49
N LEU A 123 -20.88 -1.81 8.01
CA LEU A 123 -22.17 -1.45 7.43
C LEU A 123 -22.23 -1.76 5.94
N SER A 124 -21.16 -1.41 5.23
CA SER A 124 -21.07 -1.61 3.78
C SER A 124 -19.61 -1.64 3.32
N THR A 125 -19.40 -2.28 2.18
CA THR A 125 -18.13 -2.31 1.48
C THR A 125 -18.33 -1.99 0.01
N ALA A 126 -17.36 -1.27 -0.60
CA ALA A 126 -17.29 -1.07 -2.05
C ALA A 126 -15.89 -1.45 -2.52
N THR A 127 -15.82 -2.35 -3.50
CA THR A 127 -14.54 -2.88 -4.00
C THR A 127 -14.21 -2.25 -5.34
N HIS A 128 -13.01 -1.66 -5.44
CA HIS A 128 -12.46 -1.06 -6.64
C HIS A 128 -11.21 -1.81 -7.05
N PHE A 129 -11.20 -2.40 -8.24
CA PHE A 129 -10.02 -3.07 -8.76
C PHE A 129 -9.08 -2.07 -9.44
N VAL A 130 -7.79 -2.14 -9.12
CA VAL A 130 -6.76 -1.37 -9.82
C VAL A 130 -6.55 -2.00 -11.20
N LEU A 131 -6.96 -1.30 -12.24
CA LEU A 131 -6.84 -1.80 -13.61
C LEU A 131 -5.43 -1.57 -14.19
N LYS A 132 -4.78 -0.46 -13.81
CA LYS A 132 -3.44 -0.12 -14.26
C LYS A 132 -2.79 0.86 -13.28
N LYS A 133 -1.52 0.63 -12.97
CA LYS A 133 -0.68 1.56 -12.20
C LYS A 133 0.15 2.40 -13.14
N TYR A 134 -0.04 3.70 -13.15
CA TYR A 134 0.76 4.66 -13.94
C TYR A 134 1.97 5.16 -13.15
N LYS A 135 1.77 5.45 -11.87
CA LYS A 135 2.79 5.94 -10.95
C LYS A 135 2.52 5.39 -9.56
N ASP A 136 3.56 4.95 -8.85
CA ASP A 136 3.47 4.45 -7.50
C ASP A 136 4.69 4.90 -6.70
N HIS A 137 4.49 5.33 -5.45
CA HIS A 137 5.56 5.84 -4.57
C HIS A 137 6.55 6.79 -5.28
N GLY A 138 6.00 7.73 -6.08
CA GLY A 138 6.82 8.71 -6.81
C GLY A 138 7.48 8.20 -8.09
N THR A 139 7.46 6.88 -8.36
CA THR A 139 8.08 6.24 -9.52
C THR A 139 7.05 5.99 -10.63
N ILE A 140 7.38 6.35 -11.87
CA ILE A 140 6.56 6.02 -13.06
C ILE A 140 6.74 4.54 -13.35
N ILE A 141 5.63 3.79 -13.39
CA ILE A 141 5.61 2.33 -13.61
C ILE A 141 5.28 2.02 -15.05
N SER A 142 4.30 2.72 -15.65
CA SER A 142 3.93 2.50 -17.04
C SER A 142 4.90 3.23 -17.98
N GLU A 143 5.44 2.52 -18.96
CA GLU A 143 6.17 3.18 -20.03
C GLU A 143 5.26 4.15 -20.80
N PRO A 144 5.76 5.33 -21.20
CA PRO A 144 4.99 6.23 -22.05
C PRO A 144 4.65 5.50 -23.35
N VAL A 145 3.37 5.45 -23.70
CA VAL A 145 2.93 4.94 -24.99
C VAL A 145 3.58 5.84 -26.06
N GLN A 146 4.52 5.31 -26.84
CA GLN A 146 5.01 6.00 -28.02
C GLN A 146 3.83 6.12 -28.97
N ASP A 147 3.38 7.36 -29.20
CA ASP A 147 2.33 7.64 -30.18
C ASP A 147 2.92 7.46 -31.58
N GLU A 148 2.81 6.25 -32.13
CA GLU A 148 3.19 5.90 -33.49
C GLU A 148 2.21 6.48 -34.54
N ARG A 149 1.51 7.55 -34.22
CA ARG A 149 0.76 8.28 -35.26
C ARG A 149 1.76 8.86 -36.24
N MET A 150 1.84 8.22 -37.42
CA MET A 150 2.55 8.78 -38.54
C MET A 150 2.08 10.22 -38.76
N LEU A 151 3.01 11.17 -38.64
CA LEU A 151 2.81 12.54 -39.09
C LEU A 151 2.55 12.46 -40.58
N ILE A 152 1.28 12.50 -40.98
CA ILE A 152 0.90 12.72 -42.38
C ILE A 152 1.28 14.17 -42.66
N THR A 153 2.47 14.37 -43.19
CA THR A 153 2.88 15.66 -43.76
C THR A 153 2.13 15.83 -45.06
N PRO A 154 1.46 16.98 -45.29
CA PRO A 154 0.79 17.26 -46.56
C PRO A 154 1.75 17.46 -47.74
#